data_4c158f888b5d67b6059e6e166ed0bcc0
#
_entry.id   4c158f888b5d67b6059e6e166ed0bcc0
#
_cell.length_a   1.000
_cell.length_b   1.000
_cell.length_c   1.000
_cell.angle_alpha   90.00
_cell.angle_beta   90.00
_cell.angle_gamma   90.00
#
_symmetry.space_group_name_H-M   'P 1'
#
loop_
_entity.id
_entity.type
_entity.pdbx_description
1 polymer ?
#
loop_
_entity_poly.entity_id
_entity_poly.type
_entity_poly.pdbx_seq_one_letter_code
_entity_poly.pdbx_strand_id
1 'polypeptide(L)'
;MSVETSTRGGISYRVLDAMDSPHTGRILRLRLQSGEAPPVKSLKGSVLRATSPAGVECRFRVLAFALFGGKPSNDRFARTGRVDLQVEELDETGPIDLQWEVVPV
;
A
#
# COMPACT_ATOMS: atom_id res chain seq x y z
N MET A 1 10.67 22.97 5.29
CA MET A 1 10.25 22.50 5.26
C MET A 1 9.52 21.81 5.14
N SER A 2 9.41 21.68 5.23
CA SER A 2 8.88 21.01 5.16
C SER A 2 8.21 20.38 5.10
N VAL A 3 8.16 20.06 5.05
CA VAL A 3 7.61 19.39 4.93
C VAL A 3 7.01 18.71 5.31
N GLU A 4 7.18 18.49 5.65
CA GLU A 4 6.74 17.74 5.81
C GLU A 4 5.80 17.30 6.11
N THR A 5 5.79 17.37 6.35
CA THR A 5 4.68 17.12 6.63
C THR A 5 3.70 16.53 5.97
N SER A 6 3.88 16.37 5.24
CA SER A 6 2.87 15.93 4.37
C SER A 6 2.45 14.51 4.63
N THR A 7 3.38 13.64 4.96
CA THR A 7 3.05 12.25 5.26
C THR A 7 2.90 12.08 6.75
N ARG A 8 1.87 11.39 7.15
CA ARG A 8 1.63 11.13 8.55
C ARG A 8 2.67 10.18 9.07
N GLY A 9 3.46 10.67 10.04
CA GLY A 9 4.52 9.88 10.62
C GLY A 9 5.59 9.49 9.63
N GLY A 10 5.61 10.09 8.46
CA GLY A 10 6.60 9.80 7.45
C GLY A 10 6.49 8.40 6.85
N ILE A 11 5.34 7.77 6.94
CA ILE A 11 5.15 6.41 6.41
C ILE A 11 5.06 6.45 4.89
N SER A 12 5.86 5.63 4.23
CA SER A 12 5.72 5.42 2.79
C SER A 12 6.09 3.99 2.45
N TYR A 13 5.52 3.51 1.34
CA TYR A 13 5.73 2.17 0.83
C TYR A 13 6.11 2.23 -0.63
N ARG A 14 6.67 1.13 -1.14
CA ARG A 14 6.92 0.97 -2.57
C ARG A 14 6.20 -0.29 -3.04
N VAL A 15 5.62 -0.21 -4.23
CA VAL A 15 4.96 -1.37 -4.82
C VAL A 15 6.01 -2.31 -5.37
N LEU A 16 6.08 -3.52 -4.80
CA LEU A 16 7.01 -4.55 -5.25
C LEU A 16 6.40 -5.42 -6.33
N ASP A 17 5.09 -5.62 -6.27
CA ASP A 17 4.39 -6.46 -7.23
C ASP A 17 2.94 -6.01 -7.30
N ALA A 18 2.33 -6.20 -8.47
CA ALA A 18 0.96 -5.80 -8.71
C ALA A 18 0.33 -6.79 -9.68
N MET A 19 -0.84 -7.30 -9.34
CA MET A 19 -1.54 -8.27 -10.18
C MET A 19 -3.04 -8.12 -10.00
N ASP A 20 -3.80 -8.56 -11.00
CA ASP A 20 -5.25 -8.56 -10.90
C ASP A 20 -5.69 -9.66 -9.96
N SER A 21 -6.67 -9.35 -9.11
CA SER A 21 -7.27 -10.34 -8.24
C SER A 21 -8.25 -11.18 -9.06
N PRO A 22 -8.31 -12.50 -8.80
CA PRO A 22 -9.28 -13.35 -9.51
C PRO A 22 -10.73 -13.02 -9.16
N HIS A 23 -10.97 -12.27 -8.09
CA HIS A 23 -12.33 -11.94 -7.67
C HIS A 23 -12.67 -10.50 -7.98
N THR A 24 -12.01 -9.56 -7.34
CA THR A 24 -12.27 -8.14 -7.55
C THR A 24 -11.03 -7.34 -7.16
N GLY A 25 -10.83 -6.24 -7.85
CA GLY A 25 -9.72 -5.35 -7.55
C GLY A 25 -8.38 -5.92 -7.93
N ARG A 26 -7.36 -5.51 -7.22
CA ARG A 26 -5.99 -5.89 -7.49
C ARG A 26 -5.30 -6.33 -6.22
N ILE A 27 -4.20 -7.05 -6.38
CA ILE A 27 -3.36 -7.43 -5.26
C ILE A 27 -2.05 -6.67 -5.41
N LEU A 28 -1.70 -5.91 -4.38
CA LEU A 28 -0.44 -5.16 -4.35
C LEU A 28 0.43 -5.68 -3.23
N ARG A 29 1.69 -5.97 -3.56
CA ARG A 29 2.69 -6.27 -2.55
C ARG A 29 3.45 -4.99 -2.26
N LEU A 30 3.38 -4.53 -1.02
CA LEU A 30 4.01 -3.29 -0.60
C LEU A 30 5.18 -3.58 0.34
N ARG A 31 6.20 -2.75 0.24
CA ARG A 31 7.32 -2.77 1.17
C ARG A 31 7.44 -1.40 1.82
N LEU A 32 7.53 -1.40 3.14
CA LEU A 32 7.71 -0.17 3.90
C LEU A 32 9.09 0.43 3.56
N GLN A 33 9.12 1.68 3.18
CA GLN A 33 10.35 2.41 2.86
C GLN A 33 10.76 3.34 3.99
N SER A 34 9.80 3.98 4.63
CA SER A 34 10.08 4.93 5.69
C SER A 34 8.97 4.88 6.73
N GLY A 35 9.29 5.30 7.94
CA GLY A 35 8.38 5.28 9.05
C GLY A 35 8.30 3.90 9.69
N GLU A 36 7.40 3.78 10.65
CA GLU A 36 7.19 2.52 11.33
C GLU A 36 5.94 1.82 10.78
N ALA A 37 6.01 0.49 10.72
CA ALA A 37 4.88 -0.31 10.24
C ALA A 37 3.68 -0.08 11.17
N PRO A 38 2.53 0.34 10.62
CA PRO A 38 1.34 0.49 11.45
C PRO A 38 0.76 -0.87 11.83
N PRO A 39 -0.16 -0.93 12.78
CA PRO A 39 -0.86 -2.18 13.06
C PRO A 39 -1.58 -2.66 11.81
N VAL A 40 -1.49 -3.96 11.50
CA VAL A 40 -2.10 -4.48 10.27
C VAL A 40 -3.60 -4.22 10.21
N LYS A 41 -4.28 -4.27 11.36
CA LYS A 41 -5.71 -3.99 11.40
C LYS A 41 -6.07 -2.61 10.85
N SER A 42 -5.19 -1.63 11.04
CA SER A 42 -5.47 -0.25 10.63
C SER A 42 -5.42 -0.08 9.12
N LEU A 43 -4.84 -1.04 8.41
CA LEU A 43 -4.77 -0.96 6.95
C LEU A 43 -6.08 -1.33 6.28
N LYS A 44 -6.82 -2.28 6.85
CA LYS A 44 -8.07 -2.72 6.24
C LYS A 44 -9.09 -1.59 6.27
N GLY A 45 -9.63 -1.28 5.11
CA GLY A 45 -10.61 -0.18 4.98
C GLY A 45 -9.98 1.19 4.80
N SER A 46 -8.66 1.31 4.94
CA SER A 46 -8.00 2.60 4.78
C SER A 46 -7.84 2.94 3.30
N VAL A 47 -7.71 4.23 3.02
CA VAL A 47 -7.44 4.74 1.68
C VAL A 47 -6.00 5.21 1.64
N LEU A 48 -5.28 4.78 0.62
CA LEU A 48 -3.89 5.16 0.40
C LEU A 48 -3.77 5.77 -0.99
N ARG A 49 -2.68 6.48 -1.23
CA ARG A 49 -2.42 7.10 -2.53
C ARG A 49 -1.12 6.58 -3.09
N ALA A 50 -1.18 6.07 -4.33
CA ALA A 50 0.00 5.62 -5.05
C ALA A 50 0.38 6.69 -6.08
N THR A 51 1.68 6.96 -6.20
CA THR A 51 2.19 7.93 -7.16
C THR A 51 3.24 7.24 -8.02
N SER A 52 3.07 7.33 -9.34
CA SER A 52 4.02 6.73 -10.28
C SER A 52 5.32 7.52 -10.33
N PRO A 53 6.39 6.95 -10.88
CA PRO A 53 7.62 7.72 -11.10
C PRO A 53 7.40 8.96 -11.97
N ALA A 54 6.37 8.94 -12.82
CA ALA A 54 6.04 10.08 -13.67
C ALA A 54 5.10 11.08 -13.01
N GLY A 55 4.69 10.84 -11.75
CA GLY A 55 3.86 11.76 -11.01
C GLY A 55 2.36 11.52 -11.11
N VAL A 56 1.94 10.44 -11.75
CA VAL A 56 0.51 10.09 -11.84
C VAL A 56 0.05 9.54 -10.50
N GLU A 57 -1.08 10.02 -9.99
CA GLU A 57 -1.60 9.62 -8.68
C GLU A 57 -2.86 8.78 -8.84
N CYS A 58 -2.96 7.73 -8.05
CA CYS A 58 -4.13 6.86 -8.02
C CYS A 58 -4.39 6.45 -6.57
N ARG A 59 -5.56 6.80 -6.06
CA ARG A 59 -5.96 6.38 -4.71
C ARG A 59 -6.55 4.99 -4.77
N PHE A 60 -6.39 4.26 -3.68
CA PHE A 60 -7.00 2.93 -3.57
C PHE A 60 -7.43 2.68 -2.13
N ARG A 61 -8.43 1.81 -1.99
CA ARG A 61 -8.93 1.37 -0.69
C ARG A 61 -8.47 -0.06 -0.44
N VAL A 62 -7.99 -0.33 0.76
CA VAL A 62 -7.60 -1.67 1.15
C VAL A 62 -8.86 -2.45 1.51
N LEU A 63 -9.12 -3.52 0.78
CA LEU A 63 -10.31 -4.36 1.01
C LEU A 63 -10.02 -5.48 1.99
N ALA A 64 -8.86 -6.12 1.85
CA ALA A 64 -8.51 -7.28 2.64
C ALA A 64 -7.02 -7.54 2.51
N PHE A 65 -6.53 -8.53 3.23
CA PHE A 65 -5.16 -9.00 3.08
C PHE A 65 -5.15 -10.21 2.15
N ALA A 66 -4.16 -10.25 1.26
CA ALA A 66 -3.94 -11.42 0.43
C ALA A 66 -3.14 -12.43 1.24
N LEU A 67 -3.67 -13.62 1.40
CA LEU A 67 -3.11 -14.60 2.33
C LEU A 67 -2.23 -15.61 1.58
N PHE A 68 -1.11 -15.15 1.06
CA PHE A 68 -0.21 -16.03 0.33
C PHE A 68 0.71 -16.84 1.23
N GLY A 69 1.03 -16.34 2.40
CA GLY A 69 1.98 -17.00 3.27
C GLY A 69 1.50 -17.13 4.69
N GLY A 70 0.19 -17.20 4.90
CA GLY A 70 -0.39 -17.27 6.22
C GLY A 70 -1.04 -15.96 6.61
N LYS A 71 -1.48 -15.85 7.86
CA LYS A 71 -2.19 -14.68 8.34
C LYS A 71 -1.24 -13.50 8.52
N PRO A 72 -1.67 -12.29 8.16
CA PRO A 72 -0.88 -11.12 8.45
C PRO A 72 -0.78 -10.91 9.98
N SER A 73 0.37 -10.44 10.43
CA SER A 73 0.57 -10.13 11.84
C SER A 73 1.40 -8.87 11.96
N ASN A 74 1.19 -8.14 13.08
CA ASN A 74 1.95 -6.92 13.35
C ASN A 74 3.43 -7.21 13.42
N ASP A 75 3.79 -8.30 14.09
CA ASP A 75 5.18 -8.68 14.29
C ASP A 75 5.87 -8.97 12.99
N ARG A 76 5.21 -9.74 12.13
CA ARG A 76 5.77 -10.09 10.83
C ARG A 76 5.93 -8.85 9.94
N PHE A 77 4.92 -7.98 9.93
CA PHE A 77 4.97 -6.76 9.14
C PHE A 77 6.09 -5.85 9.65
N ALA A 78 6.20 -5.68 10.97
CA ALA A 78 7.25 -4.86 11.55
C ALA A 78 8.64 -5.40 11.21
N ARG A 79 8.79 -6.73 11.18
CA ARG A 79 10.08 -7.36 10.93
C ARG A 79 10.45 -7.34 9.46
N THR A 80 9.49 -7.58 8.56
CA THR A 80 9.78 -7.71 7.13
C THR A 80 9.52 -6.43 6.34
N GLY A 81 8.65 -5.57 6.83
CA GLY A 81 8.20 -4.38 6.10
C GLY A 81 7.32 -4.70 4.91
N ARG A 82 6.90 -5.96 4.75
CA ARG A 82 6.12 -6.39 3.57
C ARG A 82 4.71 -6.75 3.94
N VAL A 83 3.78 -6.38 3.08
CA VAL A 83 2.38 -6.73 3.24
C VAL A 83 1.74 -6.87 1.85
N ASP A 84 0.91 -7.90 1.70
CA ASP A 84 0.15 -8.13 0.47
C ASP A 84 -1.29 -7.74 0.72
N LEU A 85 -1.80 -6.81 -0.09
CA LEU A 85 -3.12 -6.23 0.10
C LEU A 85 -3.98 -6.46 -1.13
N GLN A 86 -5.24 -6.84 -0.89
CA GLN A 86 -6.25 -6.78 -1.93
C GLN A 86 -6.86 -5.39 -1.88
N VAL A 87 -6.87 -4.69 -2.99
CA VAL A 87 -7.24 -3.29 -3.04
C VAL A 87 -8.20 -3.00 -4.17
N GLU A 88 -8.93 -1.89 -4.02
CA GLU A 88 -9.79 -1.35 -5.04
C GLU A 88 -9.25 0.02 -5.45
N GLU A 89 -8.91 0.18 -6.73
CA GLU A 89 -8.46 1.46 -7.23
C GLU A 89 -9.66 2.40 -7.33
N LEU A 90 -9.52 3.60 -6.79
CA LEU A 90 -10.61 4.56 -6.71
C LEU A 90 -10.57 5.59 -7.84
N ASP A 91 -9.43 5.76 -8.48
CA ASP A 91 -9.26 6.70 -9.58
C ASP A 91 -8.98 5.95 -10.87
N GLU A 92 -9.26 6.58 -12.00
CA GLU A 92 -9.06 5.96 -13.31
C GLU A 92 -7.66 6.16 -13.86
N THR A 93 -6.76 6.63 -13.03
CA THR A 93 -5.38 6.89 -13.42
C THR A 93 -4.47 5.66 -13.29
N GLY A 94 -5.02 4.55 -12.82
CA GLY A 94 -4.29 3.29 -12.75
C GLY A 94 -4.10 2.66 -14.13
N PRO A 95 -3.67 1.41 -14.17
CA PRO A 95 -3.45 0.58 -12.99
C PRO A 95 -2.17 0.95 -12.24
N ILE A 96 -2.22 0.80 -10.93
CA ILE A 96 -1.03 0.95 -10.10
C ILE A 96 -0.06 -0.16 -10.46
N ASP A 97 1.21 0.18 -10.58
CA ASP A 97 2.19 -0.76 -11.08
C ASP A 97 3.45 -0.74 -10.20
N LEU A 98 4.46 -1.48 -10.63
CA LEU A 98 5.70 -1.64 -9.89
C LEU A 98 6.39 -0.30 -9.66
N GLN A 99 7.05 -0.18 -8.53
CA GLN A 99 7.87 0.97 -8.16
C GLN A 99 7.10 2.24 -7.85
N TRP A 100 5.77 2.21 -7.92
CA TRP A 100 4.99 3.36 -7.47
C TRP A 100 5.17 3.53 -5.97
N GLU A 101 5.19 4.77 -5.52
CA GLU A 101 5.30 5.09 -4.11
C GLU A 101 3.91 5.23 -3.50
N VAL A 102 3.72 4.67 -2.29
CA VAL A 102 2.42 4.68 -1.62
C VAL A 102 2.53 5.40 -0.29
N VAL A 103 1.60 6.31 -0.05
CA VAL A 103 1.54 7.04 1.22
C VAL A 103 0.10 7.04 1.71
N PRO A 104 -0.12 7.18 3.04
CA PRO A 104 -1.46 7.35 3.57
C PRO A 104 -2.08 8.66 3.07
N VAL A 105 -3.36 8.63 2.86
CA VAL A 105 -4.10 9.83 2.45
C VAL A 105 -4.46 10.69 3.66
#